data_4eab1be21317b17d04b4bad9d3253eef
#
_entry.id   4eab1be21317b17d04b4bad9d3253eef
#
_cell.length_a   1.000
_cell.length_b   1.000
_cell.length_c   1.000
_cell.angle_alpha   90.00
_cell.angle_beta   90.00
_cell.angle_gamma   90.00
#
_symmetry.space_group_name_H-M   'P 1'
#
loop_
_entity.id
_entity.type
_entity.pdbx_description
1 polymer ?
#
loop_
_entity_poly.entity_id
_entity_poly.type
_entity_poly.pdbx_seq_one_letter_code
_entity_poly.pdbx_strand_id
1 'polypeptide(L)'
;MKVSDNRVLSKIAILSVCAAMMLAVGCGSGTKVKWDYQADVVIIGAGGAGLPAGLKAIEDGASVLFVETNWDVGGHAAVSEGQLHSGGSTVSQKEWGIEDSADLYYYDHTRGEAVDARFNEFSQVRSVANSMAKAYDFILKNGVKILEIEPMVRNYYRDGGSDPDSVGRMTYSDSGEWKNEYTGTTAAGVAVTRPLEKSLRDKGAKFLLNYHMDKIYREGVQSGKVLGVQASYTPHILPGESTPLTSLMTEGNIDNTKKTLNIKANKAVIIATGGSTGNVQFRTMFDPRLGPEYDGLGGMPFSDQDASGEIAAMEIGAALMSISSYQMSEGGAQMKAPSRIGCQYGYGRGFMKDSKLWALSRATGIEMDLNSMIVVNMLGQRFANEDDY
;
A
#
# COMPACT_ATOMS: atom_id res chain seq x y z
N MET A 1 68.12 9.55 -38.05
CA MET A 1 67.44 8.65 -37.14
C MET A 1 65.95 9.07 -37.12
N LYS A 2 65.11 8.32 -37.81
CA LYS A 2 63.67 8.60 -37.89
C LYS A 2 62.99 8.00 -36.66
N VAL A 3 62.43 8.81 -35.77
CA VAL A 3 61.55 8.38 -34.70
C VAL A 3 60.15 8.27 -35.34
N SER A 4 59.70 7.05 -35.53
CA SER A 4 58.38 6.76 -36.09
C SER A 4 57.29 7.09 -35.08
N ASP A 5 56.27 7.72 -35.56
CA ASP A 5 55.14 8.32 -34.85
C ASP A 5 54.14 7.25 -34.36
N ASN A 6 54.50 6.50 -33.29
CA ASN A 6 53.63 5.48 -32.67
C ASN A 6 52.41 6.07 -31.90
N ARG A 7 52.28 7.42 -31.82
CA ARG A 7 51.19 8.05 -31.09
C ARG A 7 49.89 8.18 -31.90
N VAL A 8 49.97 8.15 -33.24
CA VAL A 8 48.77 8.26 -34.08
C VAL A 8 48.06 6.89 -34.18
N LEU A 9 48.79 5.80 -34.24
CA LEU A 9 48.24 4.46 -34.33
C LEU A 9 47.54 4.01 -33.00
N SER A 10 48.07 4.47 -31.86
CA SER A 10 47.41 4.16 -30.56
C SER A 10 46.08 4.95 -30.34
N LYS A 11 45.97 6.17 -30.85
CA LYS A 11 44.73 6.95 -30.76
C LYS A 11 43.63 6.40 -31.67
N ILE A 12 43.98 5.90 -32.85
CA ILE A 12 43.03 5.28 -33.79
C ILE A 12 42.53 3.94 -33.21
N ALA A 13 43.41 3.15 -32.59
CA ALA A 13 43.00 1.90 -31.93
C ALA A 13 42.06 2.12 -30.73
N ILE A 14 42.33 3.13 -29.92
CA ILE A 14 41.46 3.48 -28.77
C ILE A 14 40.09 4.00 -29.24
N LEU A 15 40.02 4.86 -30.27
CA LEU A 15 38.74 5.30 -30.84
C LEU A 15 37.95 4.14 -31.47
N SER A 16 38.58 3.19 -32.09
CA SER A 16 37.91 2.03 -32.68
C SER A 16 37.36 1.07 -31.61
N VAL A 17 38.06 0.88 -30.49
CA VAL A 17 37.58 0.08 -29.37
C VAL A 17 36.41 0.78 -28.64
N CYS A 18 36.49 2.07 -28.46
CA CYS A 18 35.35 2.84 -27.87
C CYS A 18 34.11 2.86 -28.79
N ALA A 19 34.28 2.98 -30.09
CA ALA A 19 33.19 2.87 -31.07
C ALA A 19 32.59 1.46 -31.14
N ALA A 20 33.41 0.41 -31.03
CA ALA A 20 32.94 -0.98 -30.96
C ALA A 20 32.21 -1.28 -29.66
N MET A 21 32.63 -0.70 -28.52
CA MET A 21 31.89 -0.80 -27.25
C MET A 21 30.58 -0.05 -27.27
N MET A 22 30.51 1.13 -27.93
CA MET A 22 29.24 1.87 -28.06
C MET A 22 28.26 1.17 -29.02
N LEU A 23 28.72 0.42 -30.00
CA LEU A 23 27.88 -0.38 -30.90
C LEU A 23 27.41 -1.70 -30.26
N ALA A 24 28.15 -2.23 -29.29
CA ALA A 24 27.76 -3.46 -28.57
C ALA A 24 26.67 -3.21 -27.47
N VAL A 25 26.49 -1.97 -27.04
CA VAL A 25 25.42 -1.59 -26.08
C VAL A 25 24.08 -1.36 -26.79
N GLY A 26 24.05 -1.30 -28.14
CA GLY A 26 22.87 -0.91 -28.92
C GLY A 26 22.02 -2.05 -29.51
N CYS A 27 22.39 -3.32 -29.37
CA CYS A 27 21.61 -4.45 -29.87
C CYS A 27 21.38 -5.49 -28.77
N GLY A 28 20.71 -5.10 -27.71
CA GLY A 28 19.94 -6.04 -26.92
C GLY A 28 18.78 -6.52 -27.82
N SER A 29 18.89 -7.71 -28.39
CA SER A 29 17.74 -8.43 -28.94
C SER A 29 16.77 -8.63 -27.79
N GLY A 30 15.88 -7.68 -27.58
CA GLY A 30 14.84 -7.77 -26.57
C GLY A 30 14.05 -9.05 -26.86
N THR A 31 14.27 -10.06 -26.06
CA THR A 31 13.44 -11.27 -26.08
C THR A 31 12.01 -10.78 -26.00
N LYS A 32 11.24 -10.98 -27.07
CA LYS A 32 9.83 -10.57 -27.11
C LYS A 32 9.14 -11.26 -25.94
N VAL A 33 8.69 -10.46 -24.95
CA VAL A 33 7.91 -10.97 -23.81
C VAL A 33 6.66 -11.65 -24.36
N LYS A 34 6.46 -12.90 -23.99
CA LYS A 34 5.21 -13.59 -24.27
C LYS A 34 4.22 -13.21 -23.16
N TRP A 35 3.19 -12.48 -23.55
CA TRP A 35 2.15 -12.03 -22.64
C TRP A 35 1.09 -13.11 -22.47
N ASP A 36 0.72 -13.39 -21.21
CA ASP A 36 -0.35 -14.32 -20.85
C ASP A 36 -1.70 -13.60 -20.76
N TYR A 37 -1.69 -12.36 -20.25
CA TYR A 37 -2.85 -11.49 -20.12
C TYR A 37 -2.52 -10.07 -20.58
N GLN A 38 -3.57 -9.28 -20.82
CA GLN A 38 -3.43 -7.86 -21.10
C GLN A 38 -4.64 -7.07 -20.61
N ALA A 39 -4.40 -5.82 -20.21
CA ALA A 39 -5.42 -4.82 -19.92
C ALA A 39 -4.89 -3.43 -20.29
N ASP A 40 -5.77 -2.43 -20.34
CA ASP A 40 -5.33 -1.05 -20.50
C ASP A 40 -4.53 -0.59 -19.29
N VAL A 41 -5.08 -0.82 -18.10
CA VAL A 41 -4.43 -0.51 -16.83
C VAL A 41 -4.26 -1.80 -16.03
N VAL A 42 -3.02 -2.07 -15.61
CA VAL A 42 -2.68 -3.16 -14.70
C VAL A 42 -2.38 -2.55 -13.33
N ILE A 43 -3.10 -2.99 -12.31
CA ILE A 43 -2.98 -2.47 -10.94
C ILE A 43 -2.35 -3.55 -10.06
N ILE A 44 -1.25 -3.20 -9.40
CA ILE A 44 -0.55 -4.09 -8.50
C ILE A 44 -0.97 -3.76 -7.08
N GLY A 45 -1.71 -4.69 -6.48
CA GLY A 45 -2.36 -4.54 -5.18
C GLY A 45 -3.82 -4.11 -5.27
N ALA A 46 -4.69 -4.90 -4.65
CA ALA A 46 -6.14 -4.67 -4.59
C ALA A 46 -6.58 -4.18 -3.19
N GLY A 47 -5.80 -3.29 -2.60
CA GLY A 47 -6.06 -2.65 -1.31
C GLY A 47 -6.78 -1.31 -1.43
N GLY A 48 -6.73 -0.52 -0.34
CA GLY A 48 -7.40 0.78 -0.23
C GLY A 48 -7.01 1.83 -1.28
N ALA A 49 -5.83 1.73 -1.89
CA ALA A 49 -5.40 2.60 -2.98
C ALA A 49 -5.75 2.03 -4.37
N GLY A 50 -5.55 0.72 -4.55
CA GLY A 50 -5.76 0.07 -5.85
C GLY A 50 -7.23 0.02 -6.27
N LEU A 51 -8.13 -0.26 -5.34
CA LEU A 51 -9.57 -0.37 -5.65
C LEU A 51 -10.16 0.94 -6.22
N PRO A 52 -10.02 2.10 -5.57
CA PRO A 52 -10.54 3.34 -6.13
C PRO A 52 -9.80 3.76 -7.42
N ALA A 53 -8.49 3.47 -7.54
CA ALA A 53 -7.75 3.72 -8.78
C ALA A 53 -8.32 2.92 -9.96
N GLY A 54 -8.66 1.65 -9.73
CA GLY A 54 -9.29 0.79 -10.74
C GLY A 54 -10.67 1.27 -11.14
N LEU A 55 -11.49 1.69 -10.18
CA LEU A 55 -12.81 2.27 -10.47
C LEU A 55 -12.69 3.53 -11.33
N LYS A 56 -11.74 4.41 -10.98
CA LYS A 56 -11.51 5.62 -11.78
C LYS A 56 -11.02 5.28 -13.19
N ALA A 57 -10.12 4.32 -13.34
CA ALA A 57 -9.67 3.88 -14.65
C ALA A 57 -10.82 3.32 -15.52
N ILE A 58 -11.74 2.55 -14.93
CA ILE A 58 -12.91 2.04 -15.63
C ILE A 58 -13.87 3.17 -16.00
N GLU A 59 -14.11 4.14 -15.12
CA GLU A 59 -14.94 5.31 -15.48
C GLU A 59 -14.37 6.10 -16.65
N ASP A 60 -13.04 6.10 -16.80
CA ASP A 60 -12.33 6.72 -17.94
C ASP A 60 -12.26 5.78 -19.18
N GLY A 61 -12.98 4.67 -19.16
CA GLY A 61 -13.12 3.75 -20.30
C GLY A 61 -11.97 2.75 -20.47
N ALA A 62 -11.14 2.55 -19.44
CA ALA A 62 -10.06 1.57 -19.50
C ALA A 62 -10.51 0.17 -19.04
N SER A 63 -9.98 -0.87 -19.67
CA SER A 63 -10.02 -2.22 -19.12
C SER A 63 -9.00 -2.32 -17.96
N VAL A 64 -9.40 -2.99 -16.86
CA VAL A 64 -8.58 -3.09 -15.63
C VAL A 64 -8.35 -4.54 -15.24
N LEU A 65 -7.10 -4.86 -14.92
CA LEU A 65 -6.67 -6.12 -14.33
C LEU A 65 -5.86 -5.85 -13.07
N PHE A 66 -6.28 -6.47 -11.96
CA PHE A 66 -5.57 -6.46 -10.70
C PHE A 66 -4.65 -7.67 -10.59
N VAL A 67 -3.46 -7.44 -10.05
CA VAL A 67 -2.53 -8.48 -9.57
C VAL A 67 -2.42 -8.30 -8.07
N GLU A 68 -2.85 -9.31 -7.31
CA GLU A 68 -2.92 -9.27 -5.85
C GLU A 68 -2.18 -10.49 -5.27
N THR A 69 -1.28 -10.23 -4.34
CA THR A 69 -0.49 -11.26 -3.67
C THR A 69 -1.35 -12.18 -2.80
N ASN A 70 -2.37 -11.62 -2.18
CA ASN A 70 -3.26 -12.37 -1.32
C ASN A 70 -4.29 -13.18 -2.11
N TRP A 71 -4.91 -14.11 -1.38
CA TRP A 71 -6.05 -14.90 -1.85
C TRP A 71 -7.35 -14.08 -1.93
N ASP A 72 -7.37 -12.89 -1.32
CA ASP A 72 -8.55 -12.04 -1.25
C ASP A 72 -8.17 -10.56 -1.35
N VAL A 73 -9.18 -9.75 -1.65
CA VAL A 73 -9.09 -8.31 -1.88
C VAL A 73 -9.20 -7.53 -0.57
N GLY A 74 -8.53 -6.40 -0.48
CA GLY A 74 -8.70 -5.43 0.58
C GLY A 74 -7.43 -4.97 1.30
N GLY A 75 -6.41 -5.83 1.36
CA GLY A 75 -5.14 -5.50 2.04
C GLY A 75 -5.36 -5.00 3.48
N HIS A 76 -4.49 -4.12 3.95
CA HIS A 76 -4.61 -3.49 5.29
C HIS A 76 -5.94 -2.77 5.50
N ALA A 77 -6.49 -2.15 4.45
CA ALA A 77 -7.74 -1.42 4.58
C ALA A 77 -8.90 -2.31 5.05
N ALA A 78 -8.94 -3.60 4.63
CA ALA A 78 -10.00 -4.52 5.02
C ALA A 78 -10.00 -4.87 6.52
N VAL A 79 -8.84 -4.81 7.17
CA VAL A 79 -8.70 -5.14 8.60
C VAL A 79 -8.60 -3.90 9.49
N SER A 80 -8.77 -2.71 8.93
CA SER A 80 -8.81 -1.44 9.65
C SER A 80 -10.16 -1.23 10.33
N GLU A 81 -10.24 -0.19 11.16
CA GLU A 81 -11.50 0.24 11.80
C GLU A 81 -12.50 0.89 10.84
N GLY A 82 -12.11 1.11 9.60
CA GLY A 82 -12.94 1.81 8.64
C GLY A 82 -13.07 3.30 8.89
N GLN A 83 -12.12 3.87 9.60
CA GLN A 83 -12.00 5.31 9.74
C GLN A 83 -11.59 5.95 8.42
N LEU A 84 -12.29 6.99 8.03
CA LEU A 84 -12.00 7.79 6.84
C LEU A 84 -11.71 9.21 7.28
N HIS A 85 -10.43 9.59 7.21
CA HIS A 85 -9.99 10.94 7.54
C HIS A 85 -9.97 11.78 6.27
N SER A 86 -11.04 12.51 6.03
CA SER A 86 -11.23 13.26 4.81
C SER A 86 -11.73 14.67 5.09
N GLY A 87 -11.06 15.65 4.53
CA GLY A 87 -11.36 17.06 4.70
C GLY A 87 -11.48 17.81 3.38
N GLY A 88 -11.48 19.12 3.46
CA GLY A 88 -11.56 19.97 2.28
C GLY A 88 -13.00 20.14 1.76
N SER A 89 -13.99 20.12 2.65
CA SER A 89 -15.43 20.32 2.34
C SER A 89 -16.06 19.10 1.65
N THR A 90 -15.93 17.93 2.30
CA THR A 90 -16.62 16.68 1.90
C THR A 90 -18.16 16.82 2.00
N VAL A 91 -18.89 15.90 1.36
CA VAL A 91 -20.36 15.86 1.49
C VAL A 91 -20.79 15.72 2.96
N SER A 92 -20.13 14.86 3.74
CA SER A 92 -20.45 14.68 5.16
C SER A 92 -20.21 15.93 5.98
N GLN A 93 -19.13 16.67 5.76
CA GLN A 93 -18.89 17.94 6.42
C GLN A 93 -20.01 18.96 6.13
N LYS A 94 -20.46 19.04 4.87
CA LYS A 94 -21.54 19.94 4.46
C LYS A 94 -22.89 19.59 5.11
N GLU A 95 -23.19 18.29 5.24
CA GLU A 95 -24.42 17.80 5.88
C GLU A 95 -24.50 18.24 7.35
N TRP A 96 -23.36 18.33 8.02
CA TRP A 96 -23.26 18.74 9.42
C TRP A 96 -22.89 20.23 9.61
N GLY A 97 -22.84 21.00 8.52
CA GLY A 97 -22.54 22.45 8.59
C GLY A 97 -21.08 22.74 8.98
N ILE A 98 -20.17 21.79 8.80
CA ILE A 98 -18.75 21.96 9.12
C ILE A 98 -18.08 22.68 7.94
N GLU A 99 -17.52 23.85 8.23
CA GLU A 99 -16.72 24.60 7.25
C GLU A 99 -15.30 24.08 7.19
N ASP A 100 -14.84 23.68 6.02
CA ASP A 100 -13.48 23.23 5.74
C ASP A 100 -13.10 23.58 4.31
N SER A 101 -11.79 23.58 4.03
CA SER A 101 -11.27 23.85 2.70
C SER A 101 -9.98 23.08 2.43
N ALA A 102 -9.64 22.94 1.15
CA ALA A 102 -8.37 22.37 0.74
C ALA A 102 -7.17 23.17 1.30
N ASP A 103 -7.29 24.47 1.42
CA ASP A 103 -6.24 25.33 1.98
C ASP A 103 -6.08 25.11 3.49
N LEU A 104 -7.19 25.00 4.22
CA LEU A 104 -7.15 24.72 5.64
C LEU A 104 -6.59 23.31 5.90
N TYR A 105 -7.03 22.30 5.12
CA TYR A 105 -6.49 20.95 5.20
C TYR A 105 -4.97 20.94 4.95
N TYR A 106 -4.50 21.59 3.89
CA TYR A 106 -3.09 21.72 3.59
C TYR A 106 -2.31 22.40 4.71
N TYR A 107 -2.82 23.50 5.22
CA TYR A 107 -2.21 24.25 6.31
C TYR A 107 -2.04 23.40 7.56
N ASP A 108 -3.07 22.67 7.96
CA ASP A 108 -3.04 21.80 9.14
C ASP A 108 -2.01 20.67 9.04
N HIS A 109 -1.76 20.15 7.80
CA HIS A 109 -0.81 19.07 7.56
C HIS A 109 0.62 19.54 7.27
N THR A 110 0.85 20.84 7.19
CA THR A 110 2.18 21.40 6.84
C THR A 110 2.71 22.39 7.86
N ARG A 111 1.97 22.66 8.94
CA ARG A 111 2.46 23.52 10.02
C ARG A 111 3.66 22.87 10.72
N GLY A 112 4.60 23.71 11.16
CA GLY A 112 5.77 23.27 11.91
C GLY A 112 5.47 22.65 13.29
N GLU A 113 4.25 22.75 13.77
CA GLU A 113 3.74 22.13 15.01
C GLU A 113 3.32 20.67 14.79
N ALA A 114 3.03 20.24 13.57
CA ALA A 114 2.90 18.83 13.27
C ALA A 114 4.29 18.19 13.45
N VAL A 115 4.39 17.21 14.33
CA VAL A 115 5.66 16.61 14.78
C VAL A 115 6.59 16.23 13.63
N ASP A 116 6.05 15.86 12.49
CA ASP A 116 6.80 15.41 11.32
C ASP A 116 6.54 16.22 10.03
N ALA A 117 5.95 17.42 10.14
CA ALA A 117 5.65 18.27 8.96
C ALA A 117 6.90 18.56 8.12
N ARG A 118 8.07 18.65 8.75
CA ARG A 118 9.37 18.85 8.07
C ARG A 118 9.77 17.74 7.11
N PHE A 119 9.20 16.54 7.25
CA PHE A 119 9.47 15.39 6.37
C PHE A 119 8.42 15.23 5.27
N ASN A 120 7.38 16.04 5.28
CA ASN A 120 6.34 16.00 4.28
C ASN A 120 6.82 16.56 2.94
N GLU A 121 6.46 15.89 1.87
CA GLU A 121 6.58 16.45 0.53
C GLU A 121 5.37 17.37 0.29
N PHE A 122 5.58 18.67 0.42
CA PHE A 122 4.51 19.68 0.40
C PHE A 122 3.70 19.69 -0.90
N SER A 123 4.32 19.34 -2.02
CA SER A 123 3.61 19.23 -3.30
C SER A 123 2.61 18.07 -3.29
N GLN A 124 2.96 16.95 -2.66
CA GLN A 124 2.04 15.81 -2.48
C GLN A 124 0.91 16.18 -1.51
N VAL A 125 1.22 16.77 -0.36
CA VAL A 125 0.21 17.21 0.60
C VAL A 125 -0.79 18.17 -0.05
N ARG A 126 -0.31 19.11 -0.88
CA ARG A 126 -1.16 20.01 -1.65
C ARG A 126 -2.05 19.26 -2.65
N SER A 127 -1.50 18.29 -3.36
CA SER A 127 -2.26 17.45 -4.30
C SER A 127 -3.36 16.66 -3.59
N VAL A 128 -3.04 16.08 -2.44
CA VAL A 128 -4.00 15.37 -1.59
C VAL A 128 -5.09 16.32 -1.11
N ALA A 129 -4.74 17.47 -0.54
CA ALA A 129 -5.68 18.47 -0.06
C ALA A 129 -6.69 18.90 -1.14
N ASN A 130 -6.20 19.17 -2.35
CA ASN A 130 -7.03 19.58 -3.49
C ASN A 130 -7.97 18.47 -4.01
N SER A 131 -7.67 17.22 -3.72
CA SER A 131 -8.38 16.06 -4.25
C SER A 131 -9.23 15.33 -3.20
N MET A 132 -8.99 15.55 -1.92
CA MET A 132 -9.50 14.74 -0.82
C MET A 132 -11.04 14.67 -0.80
N ALA A 133 -11.73 15.82 -0.83
CA ALA A 133 -13.18 15.84 -0.83
C ALA A 133 -13.77 15.08 -2.03
N LYS A 134 -13.20 15.26 -3.21
CA LYS A 134 -13.64 14.56 -4.42
C LYS A 134 -13.39 13.05 -4.33
N ALA A 135 -12.27 12.63 -3.75
CA ALA A 135 -11.94 11.22 -3.57
C ALA A 135 -12.90 10.57 -2.55
N TYR A 136 -13.22 11.27 -1.49
CA TYR A 136 -14.22 10.83 -0.50
C TYR A 136 -15.60 10.65 -1.14
N ASP A 137 -16.11 11.68 -1.82
CA ASP A 137 -17.40 11.63 -2.50
C ASP A 137 -17.43 10.52 -3.56
N PHE A 138 -16.29 10.26 -4.22
CA PHE A 138 -16.15 9.21 -5.23
C PHE A 138 -16.32 7.80 -4.63
N ILE A 139 -15.72 7.50 -3.47
CA ILE A 139 -15.88 6.18 -2.86
C ILE A 139 -17.30 5.97 -2.33
N LEU A 140 -17.96 7.02 -1.80
CA LEU A 140 -19.37 6.94 -1.40
C LEU A 140 -20.28 6.66 -2.61
N LYS A 141 -20.06 7.34 -3.73
CA LYS A 141 -20.77 7.09 -5.01
C LYS A 141 -20.61 5.64 -5.47
N ASN A 142 -19.49 4.99 -5.16
CA ASN A 142 -19.20 3.61 -5.52
C ASN A 142 -19.59 2.58 -4.45
N GLY A 143 -20.47 2.96 -3.51
CA GLY A 143 -21.17 2.05 -2.62
C GLY A 143 -20.66 2.00 -1.18
N VAL A 144 -19.60 2.73 -0.85
CA VAL A 144 -19.18 2.88 0.55
C VAL A 144 -20.25 3.68 1.30
N LYS A 145 -20.69 3.15 2.44
CA LYS A 145 -21.61 3.82 3.35
C LYS A 145 -20.85 4.24 4.60
N ILE A 146 -21.29 5.34 5.18
CA ILE A 146 -20.73 5.87 6.44
C ILE A 146 -21.82 5.92 7.49
N LEU A 147 -21.42 5.92 8.76
CA LEU A 147 -22.32 6.15 9.86
C LEU A 147 -22.83 7.60 9.80
N GLU A 148 -24.13 7.77 10.09
CA GLU A 148 -24.79 9.08 10.18
C GLU A 148 -24.46 9.74 11.53
N ILE A 149 -23.19 10.12 11.69
CA ILE A 149 -22.69 10.83 12.86
C ILE A 149 -21.91 12.06 12.41
N GLU A 150 -21.87 13.07 13.25
CA GLU A 150 -21.05 14.25 12.98
C GLU A 150 -19.58 13.85 12.76
N PRO A 151 -18.92 14.33 11.71
CA PRO A 151 -17.50 14.11 11.50
C PRO A 151 -16.68 14.54 12.70
N MET A 152 -15.94 13.60 13.29
CA MET A 152 -15.25 13.83 14.54
C MET A 152 -13.95 14.60 14.33
N VAL A 153 -13.64 15.44 15.31
CA VAL A 153 -12.31 16.04 15.44
C VAL A 153 -11.39 14.99 16.05
N ARG A 154 -10.34 14.61 15.32
CA ARG A 154 -9.27 13.77 15.87
C ARG A 154 -7.93 14.43 15.59
N ASN A 155 -7.36 14.96 16.65
CA ASN A 155 -6.11 15.70 16.59
C ASN A 155 -4.93 14.74 16.71
N TYR A 156 -4.56 14.10 15.61
CA TYR A 156 -3.27 13.37 15.54
C TYR A 156 -2.06 14.31 15.42
N TYR A 157 -2.30 15.60 15.19
CA TYR A 157 -1.24 16.51 14.75
C TYR A 157 -1.05 17.73 15.68
N ARG A 158 -1.82 17.80 16.77
CA ARG A 158 -1.67 18.86 17.76
C ARG A 158 -1.48 18.24 19.13
N ASP A 159 -0.47 18.66 19.85
CA ASP A 159 -0.19 18.25 21.23
C ASP A 159 -1.48 18.12 22.04
N GLY A 160 -1.94 16.88 22.28
CA GLY A 160 -2.94 16.45 23.27
C GLY A 160 -4.07 17.42 23.65
N GLY A 161 -4.17 18.52 22.97
CA GLY A 161 -5.11 19.59 23.27
C GLY A 161 -6.26 19.67 22.26
N SER A 162 -7.43 19.87 22.76
CA SER A 162 -8.57 20.35 21.99
C SER A 162 -8.27 21.76 21.46
N ASP A 163 -7.57 21.86 20.31
CA ASP A 163 -7.50 23.13 19.62
C ASP A 163 -8.92 23.52 19.20
N PRO A 164 -9.43 24.67 19.67
CA PRO A 164 -10.77 25.12 19.34
C PRO A 164 -11.01 25.36 17.85
N ASP A 165 -9.91 25.49 17.07
CA ASP A 165 -9.96 25.67 15.63
C ASP A 165 -9.90 24.35 14.86
N SER A 166 -9.95 23.21 15.54
CA SER A 166 -9.92 21.89 14.90
C SER A 166 -11.20 21.59 14.15
N VAL A 167 -11.04 21.06 12.94
CA VAL A 167 -12.17 20.76 12.04
C VAL A 167 -12.50 19.27 12.09
N GLY A 168 -13.77 18.93 12.18
CA GLY A 168 -14.26 17.55 12.09
C GLY A 168 -14.01 16.96 10.69
N ARG A 169 -13.15 15.94 10.63
CA ARG A 169 -12.74 15.30 9.37
C ARG A 169 -12.79 13.78 9.40
N MET A 170 -13.05 13.18 10.54
CA MET A 170 -13.07 11.75 10.70
C MET A 170 -14.49 11.22 10.66
N THR A 171 -14.75 10.34 9.71
CA THR A 171 -15.98 9.57 9.61
C THR A 171 -15.67 8.08 9.73
N TYR A 172 -16.69 7.27 9.98
CA TYR A 172 -16.57 5.82 10.05
C TYR A 172 -17.43 5.17 8.97
N SER A 173 -16.89 4.13 8.33
CA SER A 173 -17.69 3.30 7.45
C SER A 173 -18.74 2.52 8.24
N ASP A 174 -19.92 2.37 7.65
CA ASP A 174 -20.98 1.51 8.19
C ASP A 174 -20.72 0.06 7.80
N SER A 175 -20.40 -0.78 8.78
CA SER A 175 -20.13 -2.19 8.56
C SER A 175 -21.36 -3.01 8.14
N GLY A 176 -22.56 -2.54 8.42
CA GLY A 176 -23.85 -3.02 7.96
C GLY A 176 -23.92 -4.51 7.60
N GLU A 177 -23.94 -4.77 6.31
CA GLU A 177 -24.03 -6.10 5.72
C GLU A 177 -22.66 -6.80 5.51
N TRP A 178 -21.54 -6.06 5.64
CA TRP A 178 -20.21 -6.57 5.34
C TRP A 178 -19.53 -7.15 6.58
N LYS A 179 -19.00 -8.36 6.45
CA LYS A 179 -18.27 -9.07 7.49
C LYS A 179 -16.89 -9.48 6.99
N ASN A 180 -15.95 -9.53 7.91
CA ASN A 180 -14.64 -10.12 7.65
C ASN A 180 -14.62 -11.55 8.18
N GLU A 181 -14.86 -12.52 7.30
CA GLU A 181 -14.89 -13.93 7.68
C GLU A 181 -13.52 -14.47 8.07
N TYR A 182 -12.44 -13.83 7.67
CA TYR A 182 -11.09 -14.31 7.97
C TYR A 182 -10.64 -13.91 9.36
N THR A 183 -10.94 -12.71 9.79
CA THR A 183 -10.53 -12.20 11.10
C THR A 183 -11.53 -12.52 12.21
N GLY A 184 -12.72 -12.95 11.88
CA GLY A 184 -13.80 -13.18 12.86
C GLY A 184 -14.38 -11.88 13.44
N THR A 185 -13.92 -10.72 13.00
CA THR A 185 -14.36 -9.42 13.49
C THR A 185 -15.27 -8.69 12.50
N THR A 186 -16.09 -7.78 13.01
CA THR A 186 -16.82 -6.80 12.21
C THR A 186 -15.97 -5.56 11.96
N ALA A 187 -14.70 -5.75 11.62
CA ALA A 187 -13.84 -4.61 11.30
C ALA A 187 -14.45 -3.80 10.17
N ALA A 188 -14.74 -2.53 10.43
CA ALA A 188 -15.48 -1.70 9.50
C ALA A 188 -14.70 -1.37 8.21
N GLY A 189 -13.39 -1.69 8.17
CA GLY A 189 -12.58 -1.55 6.95
C GLY A 189 -13.07 -2.38 5.77
N VAL A 190 -13.68 -3.55 6.02
CA VAL A 190 -14.32 -4.34 4.96
C VAL A 190 -15.50 -3.58 4.34
N ALA A 191 -16.17 -2.71 5.08
CA ALA A 191 -17.24 -1.87 4.58
C ALA A 191 -16.75 -0.75 3.63
N VAL A 192 -15.46 -0.51 3.58
CA VAL A 192 -14.83 0.33 2.55
C VAL A 192 -14.42 -0.50 1.36
N THR A 193 -13.72 -1.62 1.58
CA THR A 193 -13.10 -2.38 0.48
C THR A 193 -14.08 -3.23 -0.30
N ARG A 194 -15.04 -3.88 0.36
CA ARG A 194 -16.02 -4.79 -0.30
C ARG A 194 -16.97 -4.09 -1.26
N PRO A 195 -17.57 -2.93 -0.93
CA PRO A 195 -18.40 -2.19 -1.89
C PRO A 195 -17.61 -1.78 -3.14
N LEU A 196 -16.37 -1.33 -2.96
CA LEU A 196 -15.49 -0.94 -4.06
C LEU A 196 -15.12 -2.15 -4.93
N GLU A 197 -14.79 -3.28 -4.30
CA GLU A 197 -14.56 -4.55 -5.01
C GLU A 197 -15.78 -4.99 -5.80
N LYS A 198 -16.95 -4.99 -5.16
CA LYS A 198 -18.21 -5.33 -5.83
C LYS A 198 -18.46 -4.42 -7.05
N SER A 199 -18.33 -3.12 -6.87
CA SER A 199 -18.49 -2.15 -7.96
C SER A 199 -17.51 -2.39 -9.11
N LEU A 200 -16.25 -2.78 -8.82
CA LEU A 200 -15.26 -3.14 -9.84
C LEU A 200 -15.66 -4.40 -10.61
N ARG A 201 -16.09 -5.45 -9.89
CA ARG A 201 -16.50 -6.72 -10.48
C ARG A 201 -17.72 -6.54 -11.36
N ASP A 202 -18.74 -5.81 -10.88
CA ASP A 202 -19.94 -5.46 -11.64
C ASP A 202 -19.61 -4.68 -12.94
N LYS A 203 -18.52 -3.91 -12.94
CA LYS A 203 -18.01 -3.17 -14.10
C LYS A 203 -17.00 -3.95 -14.95
N GLY A 204 -16.76 -5.22 -14.63
CA GLY A 204 -15.96 -6.14 -15.45
C GLY A 204 -14.46 -6.11 -15.19
N ALA A 205 -13.99 -5.53 -14.09
CA ALA A 205 -12.60 -5.67 -13.65
C ALA A 205 -12.23 -7.14 -13.48
N LYS A 206 -10.98 -7.48 -13.74
CA LYS A 206 -10.43 -8.83 -13.56
C LYS A 206 -9.43 -8.85 -12.42
N PHE A 207 -9.41 -9.97 -11.70
CA PHE A 207 -8.56 -10.16 -10.52
C PHE A 207 -7.72 -11.42 -10.68
N LEU A 208 -6.41 -11.26 -10.61
CA LEU A 208 -5.44 -12.35 -10.52
C LEU A 208 -4.94 -12.38 -9.08
N LEU A 209 -5.51 -13.28 -8.27
CA LEU A 209 -5.22 -13.44 -6.84
C LEU A 209 -4.16 -14.51 -6.62
N ASN A 210 -3.47 -14.46 -5.47
CA ASN A 210 -2.32 -15.30 -5.14
C ASN A 210 -1.14 -15.09 -6.11
N TYR A 211 -0.94 -13.88 -6.62
CA TYR A 211 0.17 -13.56 -7.51
C TYR A 211 0.96 -12.37 -7.01
N HIS A 212 2.19 -12.62 -6.61
CA HIS A 212 3.16 -11.59 -6.23
C HIS A 212 3.81 -10.98 -7.48
N MET A 213 3.85 -9.65 -7.56
CA MET A 213 4.53 -8.95 -8.65
C MET A 213 6.05 -8.96 -8.41
N ASP A 214 6.78 -9.56 -9.35
CA ASP A 214 8.22 -9.73 -9.24
C ASP A 214 9.02 -8.68 -9.99
N LYS A 215 8.43 -8.14 -11.09
CA LYS A 215 9.17 -7.32 -12.02
C LYS A 215 8.26 -6.45 -12.87
N ILE A 216 8.75 -5.24 -13.18
CA ILE A 216 8.13 -4.34 -14.15
C ILE A 216 8.95 -4.37 -15.44
N TYR A 217 8.28 -4.57 -16.57
CA TYR A 217 8.88 -4.48 -17.89
C TYR A 217 8.84 -3.07 -18.42
N ARG A 218 9.98 -2.58 -18.93
CA ARG A 218 10.13 -1.29 -19.59
C ARG A 218 10.90 -1.46 -20.91
N GLU A 219 10.68 -0.58 -21.89
CA GLU A 219 11.36 -0.64 -23.21
C GLU A 219 12.88 -0.54 -23.10
N GLY A 220 13.37 0.34 -22.24
CA GLY A 220 14.79 0.48 -21.91
C GLY A 220 15.02 0.32 -20.41
N VAL A 221 16.27 0.26 -19.97
CA VAL A 221 16.62 0.02 -18.56
C VAL A 221 15.97 1.05 -17.66
N GLN A 222 16.08 2.35 -17.99
CA GLN A 222 15.49 3.45 -17.23
C GLN A 222 14.80 4.49 -18.15
N SER A 223 14.32 4.06 -19.31
CA SER A 223 13.71 4.96 -20.30
C SER A 223 12.67 4.24 -21.14
N GLY A 224 11.87 4.99 -21.88
CA GLY A 224 10.80 4.45 -22.72
C GLY A 224 9.55 4.09 -21.92
N LYS A 225 8.64 3.35 -22.52
CA LYS A 225 7.34 3.01 -21.95
C LYS A 225 7.44 1.83 -21.00
N VAL A 226 6.64 1.85 -19.94
CA VAL A 226 6.33 0.66 -19.15
C VAL A 226 5.40 -0.23 -19.98
N LEU A 227 5.74 -1.51 -20.07
CA LEU A 227 5.05 -2.47 -20.95
C LEU A 227 4.11 -3.40 -20.20
N GLY A 228 4.35 -3.62 -18.92
CA GLY A 228 3.60 -4.55 -18.09
C GLY A 228 4.45 -5.11 -16.95
N VAL A 229 4.01 -6.21 -16.38
CA VAL A 229 4.64 -6.84 -15.21
C VAL A 229 4.80 -8.34 -15.38
N GLN A 230 5.70 -8.91 -14.58
CA GLN A 230 5.77 -10.33 -14.30
C GLN A 230 5.28 -10.58 -12.88
N ALA A 231 4.55 -11.67 -12.68
CA ALA A 231 4.06 -12.08 -11.38
C ALA A 231 4.20 -13.59 -11.18
N SER A 232 4.48 -14.00 -9.96
CA SER A 232 4.64 -15.40 -9.55
C SER A 232 3.48 -15.86 -8.67
N TYR A 233 3.05 -17.10 -8.88
CA TYR A 233 2.01 -17.74 -8.08
C TYR A 233 2.54 -18.07 -6.68
N THR A 234 1.95 -17.45 -5.68
CA THR A 234 2.34 -17.55 -4.25
C THR A 234 1.11 -17.82 -3.36
N PRO A 235 0.49 -19.02 -3.49
CA PRO A 235 -0.75 -19.30 -2.77
C PRO A 235 -0.52 -19.35 -1.26
N HIS A 236 -1.48 -18.81 -0.52
CA HIS A 236 -1.55 -18.94 0.93
C HIS A 236 -2.28 -20.22 1.30
N ILE A 237 -1.62 -21.08 2.08
CA ILE A 237 -2.14 -22.37 2.55
C ILE A 237 -2.04 -22.38 4.07
N LEU A 238 -3.12 -22.73 4.76
CA LEU A 238 -3.10 -22.84 6.21
C LEU A 238 -2.22 -24.03 6.66
N PRO A 239 -1.52 -23.89 7.80
CA PRO A 239 -0.74 -25.00 8.36
C PRO A 239 -1.58 -26.26 8.55
N GLY A 240 -1.12 -27.38 8.00
CA GLY A 240 -1.82 -28.66 8.04
C GLY A 240 -2.85 -28.89 6.94
N GLU A 241 -3.09 -27.90 6.08
CA GLU A 241 -3.96 -28.02 4.91
C GLU A 241 -3.14 -28.17 3.61
N SER A 242 -3.80 -28.58 2.54
CA SER A 242 -3.18 -28.71 1.21
C SER A 242 -3.83 -27.80 0.16
N THR A 243 -4.93 -27.14 0.53
CA THR A 243 -5.73 -26.31 -0.38
C THR A 243 -5.44 -24.86 -0.15
N PRO A 244 -5.17 -24.07 -1.19
CA PRO A 244 -5.02 -22.62 -1.06
C PRO A 244 -6.28 -21.94 -0.52
N LEU A 245 -6.09 -20.88 0.25
CA LEU A 245 -7.16 -19.98 0.63
C LEU A 245 -7.77 -19.35 -0.63
N THR A 246 -9.08 -19.10 -0.59
CA THR A 246 -9.85 -18.56 -1.71
C THR A 246 -10.54 -17.27 -1.32
N SER A 247 -10.78 -16.41 -2.30
CA SER A 247 -11.52 -15.16 -2.12
C SER A 247 -12.98 -15.41 -1.78
N LEU A 248 -13.57 -14.49 -1.02
CA LEU A 248 -15.01 -14.48 -0.73
C LEU A 248 -15.85 -14.13 -1.96
N MET A 249 -15.30 -13.33 -2.89
CA MET A 249 -15.92 -13.00 -4.17
C MET A 249 -15.14 -13.66 -5.29
N THR A 250 -15.84 -14.38 -6.16
CA THR A 250 -15.22 -15.18 -7.23
C THR A 250 -15.46 -14.62 -8.62
N GLU A 251 -16.50 -13.80 -8.80
CA GLU A 251 -16.79 -13.20 -10.10
C GLU A 251 -15.62 -12.35 -10.59
N GLY A 252 -15.21 -12.59 -11.83
CA GLY A 252 -14.06 -11.89 -12.43
C GLY A 252 -12.69 -12.36 -11.97
N ASN A 253 -12.59 -13.31 -11.06
CA ASN A 253 -11.30 -13.93 -10.74
C ASN A 253 -10.76 -14.71 -11.93
N ILE A 254 -9.47 -14.60 -12.14
CA ILE A 254 -8.75 -15.40 -13.13
C ILE A 254 -8.22 -16.64 -12.40
N ASP A 255 -8.82 -17.77 -12.70
CA ASP A 255 -8.36 -19.07 -12.19
C ASP A 255 -7.16 -19.54 -13.01
N ASN A 256 -5.99 -19.42 -12.43
CA ASN A 256 -4.73 -19.82 -13.04
C ASN A 256 -3.72 -20.17 -11.93
N THR A 257 -3.00 -21.27 -12.13
CA THR A 257 -1.95 -21.74 -11.21
C THR A 257 -0.57 -21.83 -11.89
N LYS A 258 -0.42 -21.19 -13.04
CA LYS A 258 0.88 -21.12 -13.74
C LYS A 258 1.88 -20.39 -12.84
N LYS A 259 3.05 -21.01 -12.63
CA LYS A 259 4.09 -20.51 -11.72
C LYS A 259 4.47 -19.05 -11.98
N THR A 260 4.53 -18.62 -13.23
CA THR A 260 4.88 -17.26 -13.61
C THR A 260 4.00 -16.80 -14.76
N LEU A 261 3.51 -15.59 -14.68
CA LEU A 261 2.69 -14.93 -15.68
C LEU A 261 3.28 -13.58 -16.07
N ASN A 262 3.14 -13.22 -17.36
CA ASN A 262 3.46 -11.90 -17.87
C ASN A 262 2.17 -11.20 -18.26
N ILE A 263 1.94 -10.04 -17.70
CA ILE A 263 0.72 -9.25 -17.87
C ILE A 263 1.08 -7.94 -18.57
N LYS A 264 0.50 -7.72 -19.75
CA LYS A 264 0.73 -6.51 -20.53
C LYS A 264 -0.17 -5.37 -20.07
N ALA A 265 0.42 -4.19 -19.88
CA ALA A 265 -0.29 -2.94 -19.69
C ALA A 265 -0.26 -2.13 -21.00
N ASN A 266 -1.43 -1.87 -21.59
CA ASN A 266 -1.48 -1.12 -22.84
C ASN A 266 -1.31 0.39 -22.62
N LYS A 267 -1.72 0.91 -21.44
CA LYS A 267 -1.68 2.33 -21.09
C LYS A 267 -0.82 2.60 -19.85
N ALA A 268 -1.05 1.88 -18.75
CA ALA A 268 -0.35 2.15 -17.48
C ALA A 268 -0.26 0.93 -16.56
N VAL A 269 0.77 0.93 -15.72
CA VAL A 269 0.88 0.13 -14.49
C VAL A 269 0.72 1.08 -13.31
N ILE A 270 -0.15 0.74 -12.37
CA ILE A 270 -0.34 1.47 -11.12
C ILE A 270 0.21 0.59 -9.99
N ILE A 271 1.14 1.13 -9.20
CA ILE A 271 1.69 0.48 -8.02
C ILE A 271 0.84 0.88 -6.82
N ALA A 272 0.19 -0.08 -6.20
CA ALA A 272 -0.66 0.07 -5.01
C ALA A 272 -0.37 -1.05 -3.98
N THR A 273 0.89 -1.47 -3.89
CA THR A 273 1.38 -2.63 -3.14
C THR A 273 1.43 -2.41 -1.63
N GLY A 274 1.01 -1.26 -1.14
CA GLY A 274 1.12 -0.88 0.26
C GLY A 274 2.46 -0.20 0.54
N GLY A 275 3.03 -0.47 1.70
CA GLY A 275 4.26 0.17 2.13
C GLY A 275 5.44 -0.79 2.25
N SER A 276 6.42 -0.34 3.03
CA SER A 276 7.72 -1.01 3.20
C SER A 276 8.02 -1.40 4.65
N THR A 277 7.07 -1.26 5.55
CA THR A 277 7.30 -1.49 6.99
C THR A 277 7.66 -2.93 7.33
N GLY A 278 7.22 -3.90 6.53
CA GLY A 278 7.60 -5.31 6.67
C GLY A 278 8.99 -5.65 6.14
N ASN A 279 9.62 -4.78 5.36
CA ASN A 279 10.96 -5.00 4.83
C ASN A 279 12.01 -4.24 5.66
N VAL A 280 12.57 -4.92 6.65
CA VAL A 280 13.55 -4.32 7.59
C VAL A 280 14.75 -3.73 6.88
N GLN A 281 15.30 -4.43 5.89
CA GLN A 281 16.48 -3.95 5.16
C GLN A 281 16.17 -2.68 4.38
N PHE A 282 15.03 -2.64 3.70
CA PHE A 282 14.62 -1.48 2.92
C PHE A 282 14.34 -0.28 3.81
N ARG A 283 13.49 -0.43 4.83
CA ARG A 283 13.16 0.69 5.72
C ARG A 283 14.36 1.24 6.47
N THR A 284 15.29 0.37 6.91
CA THR A 284 16.50 0.79 7.64
C THR A 284 17.45 1.66 6.78
N MET A 285 17.43 1.50 5.45
CA MET A 285 18.20 2.38 4.56
C MET A 285 17.73 3.83 4.60
N PHE A 286 16.45 4.05 4.88
CA PHE A 286 15.84 5.38 4.88
C PHE A 286 15.58 5.91 6.28
N ASP A 287 15.31 5.03 7.24
CA ASP A 287 15.17 5.37 8.65
C ASP A 287 15.96 4.38 9.52
N PRO A 288 17.23 4.68 9.80
CA PRO A 288 18.09 3.80 10.61
C PRO A 288 17.64 3.65 12.07
N ARG A 289 16.69 4.46 12.55
CA ARG A 289 16.07 4.28 13.87
C ARG A 289 15.21 3.01 13.93
N LEU A 290 14.77 2.51 12.78
CA LEU A 290 13.94 1.31 12.63
C LEU A 290 14.77 0.13 12.15
N GLY A 291 15.84 -0.18 12.88
CA GLY A 291 16.81 -1.21 12.54
C GLY A 291 16.32 -2.66 12.74
N PRO A 292 17.24 -3.62 12.65
CA PRO A 292 16.93 -5.05 12.77
C PRO A 292 16.28 -5.46 14.08
N GLU A 293 16.48 -4.69 15.15
CA GLU A 293 15.85 -4.90 16.47
C GLU A 293 14.32 -4.79 16.41
N TYR A 294 13.79 -4.12 15.39
CA TYR A 294 12.37 -3.99 15.12
C TYR A 294 11.90 -4.97 14.03
N ASP A 295 12.66 -6.03 13.75
CA ASP A 295 12.21 -7.08 12.84
C ASP A 295 10.96 -7.77 13.41
N GLY A 296 9.96 -7.90 12.56
CA GLY A 296 8.66 -8.42 12.97
C GLY A 296 7.65 -7.37 13.43
N LEU A 297 8.02 -6.10 13.52
CA LEU A 297 7.07 -5.00 13.59
C LEU A 297 6.63 -4.60 12.19
N GLY A 298 5.34 -4.43 12.01
CA GLY A 298 4.73 -4.16 10.71
C GLY A 298 4.30 -5.44 10.01
N GLY A 299 3.59 -5.27 8.93
CA GLY A 299 2.90 -6.35 8.26
C GLY A 299 1.65 -6.77 9.01
N MET A 300 0.56 -6.83 8.30
CA MET A 300 -0.68 -7.42 8.77
C MET A 300 -1.01 -8.59 7.86
N PRO A 301 -1.83 -9.51 8.34
CA PRO A 301 -2.49 -10.43 7.43
C PRO A 301 -3.19 -9.60 6.37
N PHE A 302 -3.04 -9.95 5.13
CA PHE A 302 -3.46 -9.20 3.95
C PHE A 302 -2.49 -8.13 3.43
N SER A 303 -1.30 -7.94 4.03
CA SER A 303 -0.26 -7.14 3.39
C SER A 303 1.09 -7.35 4.10
N ASP A 304 2.04 -7.93 3.41
CA ASP A 304 3.40 -8.11 3.93
C ASP A 304 4.18 -6.80 4.00
N GLN A 305 3.77 -5.79 3.23
CA GLN A 305 4.47 -4.49 3.12
C GLN A 305 5.97 -4.67 2.88
N ASP A 306 6.29 -5.50 1.90
CA ASP A 306 7.65 -5.98 1.62
C ASP A 306 8.48 -5.04 0.73
N ALA A 307 7.93 -3.88 0.37
CA ALA A 307 8.52 -2.91 -0.56
C ALA A 307 8.66 -3.43 -1.99
N SER A 308 7.98 -4.50 -2.38
CA SER A 308 8.13 -5.09 -3.72
C SER A 308 7.80 -4.09 -4.84
N GLY A 309 6.77 -3.27 -4.66
CA GLY A 309 6.40 -2.24 -5.61
C GLY A 309 7.45 -1.14 -5.75
N GLU A 310 7.94 -0.64 -4.63
CA GLU A 310 8.99 0.39 -4.56
C GLU A 310 10.28 -0.12 -5.21
N ILE A 311 10.73 -1.32 -4.85
CA ILE A 311 11.95 -1.92 -5.38
C ILE A 311 11.85 -2.11 -6.89
N ALA A 312 10.78 -2.74 -7.38
CA ALA A 312 10.58 -2.97 -8.80
C ALA A 312 10.45 -1.68 -9.61
N ALA A 313 9.86 -0.64 -9.03
CA ALA A 313 9.76 0.68 -9.66
C ALA A 313 11.13 1.38 -9.72
N MET A 314 11.93 1.30 -8.65
CA MET A 314 13.30 1.84 -8.62
C MET A 314 14.20 1.16 -9.66
N GLU A 315 14.10 -0.13 -9.84
CA GLU A 315 14.87 -0.90 -10.84
C GLU A 315 14.68 -0.37 -12.26
N ILE A 316 13.50 0.15 -12.54
CA ILE A 316 13.18 0.76 -13.84
C ILE A 316 13.36 2.29 -13.86
N GLY A 317 13.94 2.88 -12.82
CA GLY A 317 14.31 4.29 -12.74
C GLY A 317 13.26 5.22 -12.15
N ALA A 318 12.32 4.72 -11.36
CA ALA A 318 11.45 5.56 -10.56
C ALA A 318 12.21 6.15 -9.36
N ALA A 319 11.77 7.34 -8.92
CA ALA A 319 12.24 7.97 -7.70
C ALA A 319 11.31 7.62 -6.53
N LEU A 320 11.87 7.57 -5.33
CA LEU A 320 11.13 7.47 -4.08
C LEU A 320 10.89 8.84 -3.49
N MET A 321 9.79 8.98 -2.76
CA MET A 321 9.36 10.21 -2.14
C MET A 321 8.71 9.93 -0.78
N SER A 322 8.89 10.83 0.17
CA SER A 322 8.30 10.76 1.53
C SER A 322 8.60 9.46 2.28
N ILE A 323 9.80 8.91 2.13
CA ILE A 323 10.15 7.59 2.65
C ILE A 323 10.92 7.64 3.97
N SER A 324 11.23 8.81 4.49
CA SER A 324 11.98 9.01 5.74
C SER A 324 11.10 9.08 6.98
N SER A 325 9.79 8.94 6.84
CA SER A 325 8.85 8.94 7.96
C SER A 325 7.99 7.68 7.92
N TYR A 326 8.20 6.82 8.90
CA TYR A 326 7.42 5.62 9.10
C TYR A 326 6.57 5.77 10.35
N GLN A 327 5.27 5.59 10.20
CA GLN A 327 4.41 5.38 11.35
C GLN A 327 4.42 3.90 11.71
N MET A 328 4.98 3.60 12.85
CA MET A 328 4.81 2.30 13.50
C MET A 328 3.54 2.39 14.31
N SER A 329 2.57 1.54 14.03
CA SER A 329 1.28 1.61 14.70
C SER A 329 1.40 1.40 16.20
N GLU A 330 0.65 2.18 16.94
CA GLU A 330 0.45 2.05 18.37
C GLU A 330 -0.02 0.63 18.72
N GLY A 331 0.55 0.07 19.79
CA GLY A 331 0.07 -1.16 20.36
C GLY A 331 0.23 -2.41 19.51
N GLY A 332 1.10 -2.39 18.52
CA GLY A 332 1.42 -3.57 17.75
C GLY A 332 2.06 -4.64 18.62
N ALA A 333 1.48 -5.83 18.67
CA ALA A 333 2.17 -6.97 19.26
C ALA A 333 3.40 -7.28 18.42
N GLN A 334 4.56 -7.35 19.08
CA GLN A 334 5.79 -7.75 18.41
C GLN A 334 5.63 -9.16 17.83
N MET A 335 5.92 -9.29 16.56
CA MET A 335 5.93 -10.58 15.90
C MET A 335 7.29 -11.24 16.08
N LYS A 336 7.26 -12.51 16.43
CA LYS A 336 8.50 -13.29 16.44
C LYS A 336 8.79 -13.81 15.03
N ALA A 337 10.01 -13.55 14.56
CA ALA A 337 10.49 -14.18 13.33
C ALA A 337 10.34 -15.73 13.43
N PRO A 338 10.04 -16.44 12.34
CA PRO A 338 9.99 -15.99 10.95
C PRO A 338 8.61 -15.51 10.49
N SER A 339 7.58 -15.50 11.33
CA SER A 339 6.26 -15.03 10.94
C SER A 339 6.24 -13.50 10.91
N ARG A 340 5.86 -12.94 9.80
CA ARG A 340 5.60 -11.51 9.63
C ARG A 340 4.11 -11.18 9.75
N ILE A 341 3.32 -12.14 10.18
CA ILE A 341 1.89 -11.99 10.37
C ILE A 341 1.65 -11.74 11.84
N GLY A 342 1.17 -10.58 12.19
CA GLY A 342 0.87 -10.18 13.55
C GLY A 342 -0.38 -9.36 13.67
N CYS A 343 -0.82 -9.21 14.89
CA CYS A 343 -1.86 -8.25 15.21
C CYS A 343 -1.22 -6.86 15.33
N GLN A 344 -1.60 -5.95 14.47
CA GLN A 344 -1.12 -4.59 14.52
C GLN A 344 -1.89 -3.76 15.55
N TYR A 345 -3.15 -4.10 15.78
CA TYR A 345 -4.02 -3.39 16.71
C TYR A 345 -4.52 -4.32 17.80
N GLY A 346 -4.37 -3.90 19.04
CA GLY A 346 -4.85 -4.63 20.20
C GLY A 346 -6.37 -4.65 20.40
N TYR A 347 -7.13 -4.18 19.47
CA TYR A 347 -8.59 -4.00 19.63
C TYR A 347 -9.42 -5.19 19.14
N GLY A 348 -9.08 -6.41 19.44
CA GLY A 348 -9.91 -7.55 19.03
C GLY A 348 -10.10 -7.72 17.52
N ARG A 349 -9.29 -7.02 16.73
CA ARG A 349 -9.36 -7.01 15.26
C ARG A 349 -8.35 -7.90 14.62
N GLY A 350 -7.45 -8.39 15.42
CA GLY A 350 -6.44 -9.31 14.96
C GLY A 350 -6.98 -10.70 14.81
N PHE A 351 -6.05 -11.63 14.78
CA PHE A 351 -6.35 -13.04 14.72
C PHE A 351 -6.83 -13.53 16.08
N MET A 352 -8.12 -13.38 16.33
CA MET A 352 -8.74 -14.00 17.49
C MET A 352 -8.70 -15.53 17.34
N LYS A 353 -8.81 -16.23 18.44
CA LYS A 353 -8.74 -17.72 18.45
C LYS A 353 -9.79 -18.41 17.58
N ASP A 354 -10.89 -17.74 17.31
CA ASP A 354 -11.95 -18.19 16.42
C ASP A 354 -11.77 -17.75 14.96
N SER A 355 -10.76 -16.93 14.68
CA SER A 355 -10.40 -16.53 13.33
C SER A 355 -9.85 -17.70 12.52
N LYS A 356 -10.24 -17.80 11.26
CA LYS A 356 -9.67 -18.75 10.30
C LYS A 356 -8.15 -18.57 10.13
N LEU A 357 -7.65 -17.38 10.37
CA LEU A 357 -6.23 -17.04 10.23
C LEU A 357 -5.41 -17.21 11.51
N TRP A 358 -6.04 -17.64 12.61
CA TRP A 358 -5.33 -17.86 13.87
C TRP A 358 -4.08 -18.72 13.72
N ALA A 359 -4.16 -19.75 12.89
CA ALA A 359 -3.04 -20.66 12.64
C ALA A 359 -1.83 -19.98 11.97
N LEU A 360 -2.05 -18.85 11.26
CA LEU A 360 -1.00 -18.04 10.65
C LEU A 360 -0.50 -16.96 11.60
N SER A 361 -1.28 -16.63 12.61
CA SER A 361 -0.92 -15.60 13.59
C SER A 361 0.09 -16.16 14.60
N ARG A 362 1.07 -15.36 14.90
CA ARG A 362 1.96 -15.56 16.06
C ARG A 362 1.84 -14.44 17.08
N ALA A 363 0.87 -13.57 16.88
CA ALA A 363 0.52 -12.56 17.86
C ALA A 363 -0.21 -13.19 19.04
N THR A 364 -0.07 -12.59 20.18
CA THR A 364 -0.63 -13.12 21.43
C THR A 364 -2.15 -12.97 21.54
N GLY A 365 -2.79 -12.29 20.61
CA GLY A 365 -4.24 -12.04 20.63
C GLY A 365 -4.70 -11.28 21.89
N ILE A 366 -3.83 -10.47 22.46
CA ILE A 366 -4.17 -9.64 23.62
C ILE A 366 -5.03 -8.50 23.13
N GLU A 367 -6.25 -8.42 23.61
CA GLU A 367 -7.03 -7.19 23.58
C GLU A 367 -6.28 -6.14 24.40
N MET A 368 -5.94 -5.01 23.78
CA MET A 368 -5.39 -3.90 24.53
C MET A 368 -6.53 -3.07 25.13
N ASP A 369 -6.70 -3.18 26.42
CA ASP A 369 -7.43 -2.19 27.19
C ASP A 369 -6.40 -1.22 27.79
N LEU A 370 -6.22 -0.08 27.13
CA LEU A 370 -5.28 0.96 27.56
C LEU A 370 -5.55 1.46 29.00
N ASN A 371 -6.79 1.37 29.46
CA ASN A 371 -7.16 1.74 30.84
C ASN A 371 -6.67 0.73 31.88
N SER A 372 -6.26 -0.46 31.45
CA SER A 372 -5.84 -1.56 32.33
C SER A 372 -4.39 -1.96 32.12
N MET A 373 -3.62 -1.24 31.30
CA MET A 373 -2.27 -1.59 30.91
C MET A 373 -1.24 -0.58 31.38
N ILE A 374 -0.03 -1.06 31.56
CA ILE A 374 1.16 -0.23 31.71
C ILE A 374 2.08 -0.47 30.52
N VAL A 375 2.43 0.58 29.81
CA VAL A 375 3.37 0.48 28.69
C VAL A 375 4.80 0.51 29.21
N VAL A 376 5.54 -0.56 28.95
CA VAL A 376 6.93 -0.70 29.36
C VAL A 376 7.85 -0.92 28.16
N ASN A 377 9.08 -0.45 28.24
CA ASN A 377 10.11 -0.73 27.25
C ASN A 377 10.61 -2.19 27.38
N MET A 378 11.52 -2.59 26.51
CA MET A 378 12.11 -3.95 26.50
C MET A 378 12.87 -4.30 27.80
N LEU A 379 13.20 -3.31 28.63
CA LEU A 379 13.82 -3.50 29.95
C LEU A 379 12.79 -3.58 31.09
N GLY A 380 11.50 -3.56 30.77
CA GLY A 380 10.42 -3.58 31.75
C GLY A 380 10.20 -2.24 32.47
N GLN A 381 10.73 -1.16 31.94
CA GLN A 381 10.61 0.18 32.53
C GLN A 381 9.45 0.93 31.88
N ARG A 382 8.56 1.49 32.69
CA ARG A 382 7.50 2.40 32.23
C ARG A 382 8.12 3.64 31.60
N PHE A 383 7.68 4.03 30.41
CA PHE A 383 8.23 5.17 29.69
C PHE A 383 7.17 6.10 29.10
N ALA A 384 5.91 5.74 29.22
CA ALA A 384 4.79 6.53 28.74
C ALA A 384 3.78 6.77 29.85
N ASN A 385 2.97 7.81 29.70
CA ASN A 385 1.76 8.01 30.45
C ASN A 385 0.59 7.51 29.58
N GLU A 386 -0.06 6.45 30.00
CA GLU A 386 -1.11 5.81 29.23
C GLU A 386 -2.38 6.67 29.13
N ASP A 387 -2.53 7.67 30.01
CA ASP A 387 -3.65 8.63 29.97
C ASP A 387 -3.48 9.71 28.89
N ASP A 388 -2.29 9.80 28.28
CA ASP A 388 -1.97 10.78 27.24
C ASP A 388 -2.11 10.20 25.81
N TYR A 389 -2.66 8.99 25.67
CA TYR A 389 -2.88 8.32 24.39
C TYR A 389 -4.31 8.45 23.87
#